data_b007cb45d89aee7bde578c7941ad0bf5
#
_entry.id   b007cb45d89aee7bde578c7941ad0bf5
#
_cell.length_a   1.000
_cell.length_b   1.000
_cell.length_c   1.000
_cell.angle_alpha   90.00
_cell.angle_beta   90.00
_cell.angle_gamma   90.00
#
_symmetry.space_group_name_H-M   'P 1'
#
loop_
_entity.id
_entity.type
_entity.pdbx_description
1 polymer ?
#
loop_
_entity_poly.entity_id
_entity_poly.type
_entity_poly.pdbx_seq_one_letter_code
_entity_poly.pdbx_strand_id
1 'polypeptide(L)'
;MIMKVSYLGPKGSFSEIALFNYFDGNTESVSQSSIADVFRSVESKKTDYGIIPIENSIEGSINNTHDLLLNSEVIISGEIELLINQCLLSKSSSIENIKNLYAHPQSLAQCQNYIKLNLPEAILLPVISNSEGAKMIVNRDEGCIGSKKLSTDYNLNILESGIQDYSDNTTRFIIIGEEAANKTKYNKTSIIISPPDSQDSGSLFNVLKSFADFDVNLSRIESRPSKKKKWSYVFFIDLVGHSDDLNIVKSLNDLKQQDIKIKILGSYPIA
;
A
#
# COMPACT_ATOMS: atom_id res chain seq x y z
N MET A 1 -10.42 -19.84 -16.55
CA MET A 1 -9.80 -20.13 -15.24
C MET A 1 -10.16 -18.97 -14.31
N ILE A 2 -10.49 -19.19 -13.04
CA ILE A 2 -10.77 -18.11 -12.09
C ILE A 2 -9.41 -17.54 -11.68
N MET A 3 -9.24 -16.23 -11.79
CA MET A 3 -8.03 -15.52 -11.37
C MET A 3 -7.91 -15.56 -9.84
N LYS A 4 -6.74 -15.93 -9.31
CA LYS A 4 -6.47 -15.96 -7.87
C LYS A 4 -5.59 -14.78 -7.48
N VAL A 5 -6.03 -13.99 -6.50
CA VAL A 5 -5.30 -12.81 -6.04
C VAL A 5 -5.11 -12.86 -4.53
N SER A 6 -3.84 -12.83 -4.10
CA SER A 6 -3.51 -12.75 -2.68
C SER A 6 -3.49 -11.29 -2.20
N TYR A 7 -3.82 -11.08 -0.94
CA TYR A 7 -3.83 -9.77 -0.31
C TYR A 7 -3.44 -9.84 1.17
N LEU A 8 -2.99 -8.71 1.74
CA LEU A 8 -2.74 -8.60 3.16
C LEU A 8 -4.08 -8.63 3.90
N GLY A 9 -4.37 -9.75 4.56
CA GLY A 9 -5.57 -9.94 5.35
C GLY A 9 -5.58 -9.14 6.67
N PRO A 10 -6.59 -9.38 7.48
CA PRO A 10 -7.68 -10.35 7.29
C PRO A 10 -8.77 -9.89 6.30
N LYS A 11 -9.79 -10.74 6.11
CA LYS A 11 -11.02 -10.35 5.40
C LYS A 11 -11.65 -9.11 6.02
N GLY A 12 -12.22 -8.22 5.21
CA GLY A 12 -12.75 -6.92 5.63
C GLY A 12 -11.68 -5.81 5.73
N SER A 13 -10.40 -6.11 5.43
CA SER A 13 -9.33 -5.11 5.39
C SER A 13 -9.44 -4.17 4.19
N PHE A 14 -8.76 -3.02 4.26
CA PHE A 14 -8.65 -2.10 3.11
C PHE A 14 -7.92 -2.74 1.92
N SER A 15 -7.00 -3.68 2.17
CA SER A 15 -6.35 -4.45 1.09
C SER A 15 -7.34 -5.33 0.32
N GLU A 16 -8.31 -5.94 1.01
CA GLU A 16 -9.39 -6.67 0.34
C GLU A 16 -10.30 -5.75 -0.47
N ILE A 17 -10.61 -4.56 0.06
CA ILE A 17 -11.41 -3.57 -0.67
C ILE A 17 -10.67 -3.11 -1.92
N ALA A 18 -9.37 -2.79 -1.81
CA ALA A 18 -8.54 -2.43 -2.95
C ALA A 18 -8.50 -3.54 -4.02
N LEU A 19 -8.43 -4.82 -3.59
CA LEU A 19 -8.50 -5.97 -4.50
C LEU A 19 -9.78 -5.96 -5.33
N PHE A 20 -10.94 -5.86 -4.68
CA PHE A 20 -12.22 -5.89 -5.38
C PHE A 20 -12.52 -4.62 -6.19
N ASN A 21 -11.87 -3.50 -5.88
CA ASN A 21 -11.96 -2.29 -6.69
C ASN A 21 -11.07 -2.36 -7.95
N TYR A 22 -9.97 -3.10 -7.89
CA TYR A 22 -9.04 -3.23 -9.03
C TYR A 22 -9.40 -4.38 -9.97
N PHE A 23 -9.78 -5.54 -9.40
CA PHE A 23 -10.11 -6.74 -10.17
C PHE A 23 -11.62 -6.92 -10.27
N ASP A 24 -12.14 -7.01 -11.49
CA ASP A 24 -13.55 -7.27 -11.75
C ASP A 24 -13.98 -8.69 -11.31
N GLY A 25 -15.20 -8.80 -10.86
CA GLY A 25 -16.04 -9.87 -10.31
C GLY A 25 -15.71 -11.37 -10.40
N ASN A 26 -14.75 -11.84 -11.20
CA ASN A 26 -14.43 -13.28 -11.31
C ASN A 26 -13.07 -13.60 -10.68
N THR A 27 -12.84 -13.10 -9.48
CA THR A 27 -11.58 -13.22 -8.76
C THR A 27 -11.76 -13.97 -7.45
N GLU A 28 -10.94 -15.00 -7.24
CA GLU A 28 -10.79 -15.69 -5.96
C GLU A 28 -9.79 -14.92 -5.09
N SER A 29 -10.25 -14.29 -4.00
CA SER A 29 -9.39 -13.58 -3.06
C SER A 29 -8.78 -14.52 -2.03
N VAL A 30 -7.46 -14.44 -1.82
CA VAL A 30 -6.70 -15.29 -0.90
C VAL A 30 -6.05 -14.43 0.18
N SER A 31 -6.61 -14.46 1.40
CA SER A 31 -6.08 -13.69 2.53
C SER A 31 -4.74 -14.25 3.01
N GLN A 32 -3.76 -13.40 3.21
CA GLN A 32 -2.44 -13.74 3.73
C GLN A 32 -2.17 -13.04 5.06
N SER A 33 -1.35 -13.66 5.92
CA SER A 33 -1.06 -13.15 7.25
C SER A 33 -0.05 -11.99 7.27
N SER A 34 0.75 -11.86 6.21
CA SER A 34 1.77 -10.83 6.08
C SER A 34 2.00 -10.42 4.62
N ILE A 35 2.60 -9.24 4.41
CA ILE A 35 3.04 -8.79 3.08
C ILE A 35 4.03 -9.81 2.48
N ALA A 36 4.92 -10.38 3.28
CA ALA A 36 5.86 -11.41 2.82
C ALA A 36 5.16 -12.68 2.33
N ASP A 37 4.01 -13.04 2.94
CA ASP A 37 3.21 -14.18 2.48
C ASP A 37 2.52 -13.90 1.15
N VAL A 38 2.12 -12.64 0.90
CA VAL A 38 1.58 -12.24 -0.40
C VAL A 38 2.65 -12.41 -1.48
N PHE A 39 3.87 -11.90 -1.27
CA PHE A 39 5.00 -12.10 -2.20
C PHE A 39 5.25 -13.59 -2.47
N ARG A 40 5.39 -14.39 -1.41
CA ARG A 40 5.60 -15.85 -1.53
C ARG A 40 4.49 -16.57 -2.29
N SER A 41 3.25 -16.11 -2.15
CA SER A 41 2.09 -16.70 -2.83
C SER A 41 2.18 -16.49 -4.35
N VAL A 42 2.61 -15.31 -4.80
CA VAL A 42 2.84 -14.99 -6.21
C VAL A 42 4.07 -15.73 -6.72
N GLU A 43 5.23 -15.62 -6.06
CA GLU A 43 6.49 -16.27 -6.47
C GLU A 43 6.38 -17.80 -6.58
N SER A 44 5.55 -18.42 -5.72
CA SER A 44 5.28 -19.86 -5.77
C SER A 44 4.12 -20.24 -6.69
N LYS A 45 3.55 -19.30 -7.45
CA LYS A 45 2.41 -19.49 -8.38
C LYS A 45 1.16 -20.06 -7.74
N LYS A 46 0.98 -19.86 -6.43
CA LYS A 46 -0.26 -20.19 -5.71
C LYS A 46 -1.37 -19.21 -6.03
N THR A 47 -1.00 -17.98 -6.33
CA THR A 47 -1.89 -16.93 -6.82
C THR A 47 -1.27 -16.27 -8.05
N ASP A 48 -2.13 -15.82 -8.97
CA ASP A 48 -1.70 -15.16 -10.21
C ASP A 48 -1.14 -13.77 -9.94
N TYR A 49 -1.76 -13.06 -8.98
CA TYR A 49 -1.39 -11.72 -8.54
C TYR A 49 -1.40 -11.60 -7.03
N GLY A 50 -0.74 -10.54 -6.55
CA GLY A 50 -0.84 -10.07 -5.18
C GLY A 50 -1.16 -8.58 -5.15
N ILE A 51 -1.96 -8.13 -4.17
CA ILE A 51 -2.17 -6.72 -3.91
C ILE A 51 -1.64 -6.35 -2.53
N ILE A 52 -0.79 -5.34 -2.48
CA ILE A 52 -0.07 -4.93 -1.26
C ILE A 52 0.01 -3.41 -1.15
N PRO A 53 -0.11 -2.86 0.07
CA PRO A 53 0.07 -1.44 0.28
C PRO A 53 1.56 -1.07 0.14
N ILE A 54 1.87 0.05 -0.52
CA ILE A 54 3.23 0.57 -0.67
C ILE A 54 3.44 1.90 0.02
N GLU A 55 2.39 2.71 0.12
CA GLU A 55 2.46 4.05 0.67
C GLU A 55 1.10 4.50 1.21
N ASN A 56 1.12 5.31 2.26
CA ASN A 56 -0.06 6.00 2.76
C ASN A 56 0.22 7.51 2.80
N SER A 57 -0.75 8.34 2.42
CA SER A 57 -0.58 9.79 2.30
C SER A 57 -0.25 10.50 3.62
N ILE A 58 -0.58 9.89 4.75
CA ILE A 58 -0.36 10.45 6.09
C ILE A 58 0.87 9.83 6.76
N GLU A 59 1.02 8.51 6.67
CA GLU A 59 2.07 7.76 7.39
C GLU A 59 3.33 7.53 6.56
N GLY A 60 3.25 7.81 5.25
CA GLY A 60 4.36 7.64 4.31
C GLY A 60 4.57 6.21 3.85
N SER A 61 5.81 5.86 3.59
CA SER A 61 6.23 4.62 2.94
C SER A 61 6.05 3.39 3.82
N ILE A 62 5.53 2.30 3.23
CA ILE A 62 5.44 1.00 3.90
C ILE A 62 6.75 0.24 3.70
N ASN A 63 7.61 0.37 4.69
CA ASN A 63 8.99 -0.11 4.67
C ASN A 63 9.13 -1.59 4.29
N ASN A 64 8.23 -2.44 4.81
CA ASN A 64 8.28 -3.88 4.56
C ASN A 64 8.06 -4.21 3.08
N THR A 65 7.16 -3.51 2.39
CA THR A 65 6.93 -3.68 0.95
C THR A 65 8.17 -3.32 0.14
N HIS A 66 8.81 -2.19 0.44
CA HIS A 66 10.04 -1.77 -0.24
C HIS A 66 11.19 -2.76 -0.03
N ASP A 67 11.35 -3.25 1.20
CA ASP A 67 12.39 -4.22 1.54
C ASP A 67 12.24 -5.57 0.81
N LEU A 68 10.99 -6.00 0.59
CA LEU A 68 10.70 -7.21 -0.18
C LEU A 68 10.94 -6.98 -1.68
N LEU A 69 10.56 -5.84 -2.24
CA LEU A 69 10.81 -5.50 -3.65
C LEU A 69 12.32 -5.46 -4.01
N LEU A 70 13.20 -5.18 -3.05
CA LEU A 70 14.65 -5.21 -3.28
C LEU A 70 15.15 -6.58 -3.75
N ASN A 71 14.58 -7.66 -3.20
CA ASN A 71 15.09 -9.03 -3.36
C ASN A 71 14.15 -9.95 -4.15
N SER A 72 12.90 -9.55 -4.39
CA SER A 72 11.92 -10.31 -5.14
C SER A 72 12.04 -10.07 -6.64
N GLU A 73 11.71 -11.06 -7.45
CA GLU A 73 11.68 -10.97 -8.92
C GLU A 73 10.26 -10.68 -9.46
N VAL A 74 9.28 -10.46 -8.59
CA VAL A 74 7.93 -10.10 -9.01
C VAL A 74 7.93 -8.74 -9.73
N ILE A 75 7.00 -8.57 -10.65
CA ILE A 75 6.82 -7.35 -11.44
C ILE A 75 5.62 -6.58 -10.89
N ILE A 76 5.72 -5.26 -10.79
CA ILE A 76 4.57 -4.39 -10.53
C ILE A 76 3.82 -4.25 -11.87
N SER A 77 2.58 -4.76 -11.91
CA SER A 77 1.72 -4.73 -13.09
C SER A 77 0.57 -3.73 -13.00
N GLY A 78 0.42 -3.05 -11.86
CA GLY A 78 -0.63 -2.04 -11.67
C GLY A 78 -0.54 -1.34 -10.33
N GLU A 79 -1.38 -0.33 -10.18
CA GLU A 79 -1.59 0.36 -8.91
C GLU A 79 -3.05 0.78 -8.75
N ILE A 80 -3.46 1.00 -7.51
CA ILE A 80 -4.73 1.61 -7.16
C ILE A 80 -4.58 2.48 -5.93
N GLU A 81 -5.21 3.63 -5.93
CA GLU A 81 -5.35 4.49 -4.76
C GLU A 81 -6.71 4.27 -4.12
N LEU A 82 -6.71 4.08 -2.81
CA LEU A 82 -7.93 3.85 -2.02
C LEU A 82 -8.01 4.88 -0.90
N LEU A 83 -9.10 5.66 -0.90
CA LEU A 83 -9.45 6.53 0.22
C LEU A 83 -9.79 5.68 1.44
N ILE A 84 -9.11 5.93 2.55
CA ILE A 84 -9.29 5.21 3.82
C ILE A 84 -10.39 5.87 4.62
N ASN A 85 -11.57 5.29 4.55
CA ASN A 85 -12.73 5.78 5.28
C ASN A 85 -12.97 4.88 6.51
N GLN A 86 -12.73 5.42 7.70
CA GLN A 86 -12.97 4.73 8.96
C GLN A 86 -14.42 4.96 9.42
N CYS A 87 -15.06 3.88 9.86
CA CYS A 87 -16.41 3.92 10.41
C CYS A 87 -16.41 3.45 11.86
N LEU A 88 -17.27 4.03 12.69
CA LEU A 88 -17.64 3.50 13.98
C LEU A 88 -18.77 2.48 13.79
N LEU A 89 -18.52 1.25 14.18
CA LEU A 89 -19.41 0.11 13.99
C LEU A 89 -19.80 -0.49 15.34
N SER A 90 -21.06 -0.91 15.47
CA SER A 90 -21.58 -1.52 16.70
C SER A 90 -22.85 -2.33 16.45
N LYS A 91 -23.29 -3.12 17.43
CA LYS A 91 -24.66 -3.64 17.51
C LYS A 91 -25.65 -2.64 18.11
N SER A 92 -25.15 -1.53 18.67
CA SER A 92 -25.99 -0.42 19.13
C SER A 92 -26.59 0.36 17.96
N SER A 93 -27.64 1.12 18.24
CA SER A 93 -28.17 2.18 17.35
C SER A 93 -27.77 3.59 17.80
N SER A 94 -27.00 3.72 18.91
CA SER A 94 -26.57 5.01 19.46
C SER A 94 -25.11 4.96 19.87
N ILE A 95 -24.38 6.05 19.64
CA ILE A 95 -22.98 6.25 20.02
C ILE A 95 -22.82 6.31 21.55
N GLU A 96 -23.78 6.89 22.22
CA GLU A 96 -23.79 7.10 23.69
C GLU A 96 -23.72 5.78 24.47
N ASN A 97 -24.09 4.68 23.86
CA ASN A 97 -24.06 3.37 24.49
C ASN A 97 -22.65 2.75 24.51
N ILE A 98 -21.70 3.27 23.71
CA ILE A 98 -20.40 2.65 23.54
C ILE A 98 -19.50 2.91 24.76
N LYS A 99 -19.13 1.83 25.44
CA LYS A 99 -18.21 1.83 26.60
C LYS A 99 -16.85 1.21 26.25
N ASN A 100 -16.80 0.27 25.31
CA ASN A 100 -15.61 -0.42 24.88
C ASN A 100 -15.41 -0.24 23.37
N LEU A 101 -14.24 0.22 22.95
CA LEU A 101 -13.91 0.50 21.56
C LEU A 101 -12.72 -0.34 21.10
N TYR A 102 -12.95 -1.31 20.25
CA TYR A 102 -11.93 -2.19 19.64
C TYR A 102 -11.43 -1.60 18.34
N ALA A 103 -10.12 -1.45 18.16
CA ALA A 103 -9.54 -1.15 16.86
C ALA A 103 -8.02 -1.46 16.83
N HIS A 104 -7.48 -1.57 15.63
CA HIS A 104 -6.04 -1.60 15.44
C HIS A 104 -5.41 -0.28 15.97
N PRO A 105 -4.23 -0.31 16.61
CA PRO A 105 -3.59 0.90 17.17
C PRO A 105 -3.50 2.06 16.18
N GLN A 106 -3.21 1.76 14.92
CA GLN A 106 -3.16 2.75 13.84
C GLN A 106 -4.52 3.42 13.60
N SER A 107 -5.62 2.66 13.61
CA SER A 107 -6.97 3.22 13.43
C SER A 107 -7.40 4.07 14.63
N LEU A 108 -7.01 3.69 15.85
CA LEU A 108 -7.20 4.52 17.04
C LEU A 108 -6.46 5.85 16.91
N ALA A 109 -5.21 5.83 16.42
CA ALA A 109 -4.41 7.04 16.21
C ALA A 109 -4.98 7.93 15.11
N GLN A 110 -5.51 7.35 14.03
CA GLN A 110 -6.12 8.09 12.91
C GLN A 110 -7.48 8.71 13.24
N CYS A 111 -8.15 8.27 14.31
CA CYS A 111 -9.47 8.75 14.74
C CYS A 111 -9.44 9.42 16.12
N GLN A 112 -8.28 9.89 16.55
CA GLN A 112 -8.06 10.36 17.93
C GLN A 112 -8.97 11.55 18.29
N ASN A 113 -9.12 12.53 17.39
CA ASN A 113 -9.95 13.71 17.64
C ASN A 113 -11.44 13.34 17.77
N TYR A 114 -11.91 12.47 16.87
CA TYR A 114 -13.29 11.97 16.90
C TYR A 114 -13.57 11.22 18.22
N ILE A 115 -12.70 10.29 18.62
CA ILE A 115 -12.83 9.51 19.84
C ILE A 115 -12.89 10.43 21.07
N LYS A 116 -11.98 11.39 21.14
CA LYS A 116 -11.88 12.33 22.26
C LYS A 116 -13.13 13.21 22.43
N LEU A 117 -13.76 13.57 21.30
CA LEU A 117 -14.95 14.41 21.30
C LEU A 117 -16.24 13.63 21.57
N ASN A 118 -16.40 12.44 20.96
CA ASN A 118 -17.67 11.71 20.94
C ASN A 118 -17.70 10.48 21.87
N LEU A 119 -16.52 9.97 22.28
CA LEU A 119 -16.40 8.77 23.10
C LEU A 119 -15.38 8.98 24.23
N PRO A 120 -15.44 10.11 25.02
CA PRO A 120 -14.41 10.46 25.98
C PRO A 120 -14.27 9.45 27.14
N GLU A 121 -15.35 8.72 27.45
CA GLU A 121 -15.38 7.73 28.54
C GLU A 121 -15.19 6.29 28.06
N ALA A 122 -15.03 6.06 26.74
CA ALA A 122 -14.86 4.73 26.20
C ALA A 122 -13.48 4.15 26.51
N ILE A 123 -13.44 2.89 26.92
CA ILE A 123 -12.20 2.14 27.12
C ILE A 123 -11.69 1.71 25.74
N LEU A 124 -10.49 2.18 25.36
CA LEU A 124 -9.86 1.81 24.10
C LEU A 124 -9.16 0.46 24.25
N LEU A 125 -9.52 -0.49 23.42
CA LEU A 125 -9.05 -1.87 23.46
C LEU A 125 -8.31 -2.19 22.15
N PRO A 126 -6.97 -2.05 22.12
CA PRO A 126 -6.17 -2.35 20.94
C PRO A 126 -6.26 -3.83 20.57
N VAL A 127 -6.48 -4.09 19.26
CA VAL A 127 -6.54 -5.45 18.68
C VAL A 127 -5.60 -5.54 17.48
N ILE A 128 -5.27 -6.76 17.04
CA ILE A 128 -4.31 -6.99 15.95
C ILE A 128 -4.84 -6.57 14.57
N SER A 129 -6.18 -6.44 14.43
CA SER A 129 -6.81 -5.93 13.21
C SER A 129 -8.21 -5.38 13.50
N ASN A 130 -8.67 -4.45 12.68
CA ASN A 130 -10.04 -3.91 12.78
C ASN A 130 -11.11 -5.00 12.56
N SER A 131 -10.83 -5.98 11.71
CA SER A 131 -11.70 -7.12 11.48
C SER A 131 -11.83 -8.01 12.73
N GLU A 132 -10.73 -8.18 13.49
CA GLU A 132 -10.80 -8.87 14.77
C GLU A 132 -11.66 -8.09 15.77
N GLY A 133 -11.49 -6.77 15.85
CA GLY A 133 -12.34 -5.90 16.67
C GLY A 133 -13.81 -6.05 16.32
N ALA A 134 -14.15 -6.06 15.02
CA ALA A 134 -15.53 -6.28 14.58
C ALA A 134 -16.08 -7.66 14.99
N LYS A 135 -15.25 -8.69 14.92
CA LYS A 135 -15.61 -10.06 15.32
C LYS A 135 -15.86 -10.19 16.84
N MET A 136 -15.18 -9.37 17.65
CA MET A 136 -15.30 -9.41 19.12
C MET A 136 -16.58 -8.77 19.63
N ILE A 137 -17.30 -7.97 18.82
CA ILE A 137 -18.52 -7.30 19.25
C ILE A 137 -19.64 -8.32 19.47
N VAL A 138 -20.03 -8.46 20.73
CA VAL A 138 -21.14 -9.30 21.19
C VAL A 138 -22.28 -8.44 21.73
N ASN A 139 -21.94 -7.40 22.52
CA ASN A 139 -22.89 -6.58 23.24
C ASN A 139 -23.13 -5.23 22.55
N ARG A 140 -24.19 -4.53 22.97
CA ARG A 140 -24.56 -3.21 22.44
C ARG A 140 -23.71 -2.05 22.98
N ASP A 141 -22.95 -2.28 24.04
CA ASP A 141 -22.04 -1.31 24.63
C ASP A 141 -20.59 -1.45 24.08
N GLU A 142 -20.45 -2.26 23.03
CA GLU A 142 -19.18 -2.49 22.34
C GLU A 142 -19.21 -1.88 20.93
N GLY A 143 -18.13 -1.24 20.55
CA GLY A 143 -17.92 -0.69 19.23
C GLY A 143 -16.57 -1.06 18.65
N CYS A 144 -16.41 -0.96 17.34
CA CYS A 144 -15.10 -1.03 16.69
C CYS A 144 -14.95 0.04 15.61
N ILE A 145 -13.69 0.37 15.31
CA ILE A 145 -13.34 1.20 14.17
C ILE A 145 -12.89 0.30 13.03
N GLY A 146 -13.36 0.58 11.82
CA GLY A 146 -12.92 -0.14 10.64
C GLY A 146 -13.61 0.28 9.35
N SER A 147 -13.41 -0.49 8.29
CA SER A 147 -14.00 -0.22 6.99
C SER A 147 -15.53 -0.45 7.01
N LYS A 148 -16.25 0.23 6.11
CA LYS A 148 -17.68 0.00 5.89
C LYS A 148 -18.00 -1.48 5.60
N LYS A 149 -17.09 -2.21 4.96
CA LYS A 149 -17.28 -3.63 4.63
C LYS A 149 -17.51 -4.50 5.86
N LEU A 150 -16.89 -4.17 7.01
CA LEU A 150 -17.07 -4.90 8.27
C LEU A 150 -18.50 -4.83 8.80
N SER A 151 -19.25 -3.77 8.49
CA SER A 151 -20.67 -3.68 8.82
C SER A 151 -21.47 -4.84 8.19
N THR A 152 -21.24 -5.10 6.92
CA THR A 152 -21.91 -6.18 6.19
C THR A 152 -21.39 -7.55 6.63
N ASP A 153 -20.06 -7.70 6.76
CA ASP A 153 -19.43 -8.99 7.06
C ASP A 153 -19.77 -9.51 8.47
N TYR A 154 -20.01 -8.60 9.45
CA TYR A 154 -20.29 -8.95 10.85
C TYR A 154 -21.68 -8.51 11.33
N ASN A 155 -22.57 -8.06 10.42
CA ASN A 155 -23.90 -7.58 10.75
C ASN A 155 -23.91 -6.52 11.86
N LEU A 156 -23.11 -5.47 11.67
CA LEU A 156 -22.99 -4.33 12.57
C LEU A 156 -23.63 -3.09 11.95
N ASN A 157 -24.20 -2.24 12.79
CA ASN A 157 -24.68 -0.92 12.40
C ASN A 157 -23.49 0.02 12.19
N ILE A 158 -23.56 0.88 11.20
CA ILE A 158 -22.66 2.02 11.04
C ILE A 158 -23.25 3.15 11.88
N LEU A 159 -22.59 3.49 12.98
CA LEU A 159 -23.02 4.61 13.82
C LEU A 159 -22.55 5.95 13.25
N GLU A 160 -21.34 5.98 12.67
CA GLU A 160 -20.77 7.15 12.03
C GLU A 160 -19.75 6.71 10.98
N SER A 161 -19.60 7.51 9.92
CA SER A 161 -18.65 7.27 8.81
C SER A 161 -17.73 8.48 8.63
N GLY A 162 -16.49 8.26 8.17
CA GLY A 162 -15.54 9.36 7.96
C GLY A 162 -15.01 9.91 9.26
N ILE A 163 -14.80 9.05 10.25
CA ILE A 163 -14.37 9.44 11.60
C ILE A 163 -12.86 9.65 11.72
N GLN A 164 -12.09 9.43 10.66
CA GLN A 164 -10.65 9.70 10.63
C GLN A 164 -10.36 11.21 10.68
N ASP A 165 -9.26 11.58 11.34
CA ASP A 165 -8.87 12.97 11.56
C ASP A 165 -8.50 13.71 10.25
N TYR A 166 -8.04 12.97 9.23
CA TYR A 166 -7.67 13.49 7.92
C TYR A 166 -8.59 12.89 6.85
N SER A 167 -9.40 13.72 6.21
CA SER A 167 -10.42 13.29 5.25
C SER A 167 -9.87 12.75 3.94
N ASP A 168 -8.63 13.14 3.57
CA ASP A 168 -7.91 12.77 2.35
C ASP A 168 -6.91 11.63 2.56
N ASN A 169 -7.00 10.91 3.71
CA ASN A 169 -6.16 9.76 4.00
C ASN A 169 -6.32 8.69 2.90
N THR A 170 -5.30 8.54 2.09
CA THR A 170 -5.30 7.64 0.93
C THR A 170 -4.14 6.65 1.04
N THR A 171 -4.42 5.38 0.76
CA THR A 171 -3.38 4.34 0.65
C THR A 171 -3.23 3.93 -0.81
N ARG A 172 -2.00 3.98 -1.29
CA ARG A 172 -1.60 3.45 -2.59
C ARG A 172 -1.24 1.98 -2.44
N PHE A 173 -1.88 1.14 -3.24
CA PHE A 173 -1.59 -0.28 -3.36
C PHE A 173 -0.96 -0.55 -4.71
N ILE A 174 -0.05 -1.52 -4.76
CA ILE A 174 0.52 -2.04 -6.00
C ILE A 174 0.03 -3.47 -6.22
N ILE A 175 -0.11 -3.80 -7.49
CA ILE A 175 -0.42 -5.15 -7.96
C ILE A 175 0.90 -5.78 -8.41
N ILE A 176 1.25 -6.91 -7.82
CA ILE A 176 2.44 -7.69 -8.15
C ILE A 176 2.05 -8.98 -8.85
N GLY A 177 2.83 -9.37 -9.85
CA GLY A 177 2.61 -10.58 -10.65
C GLY A 177 3.88 -11.02 -11.37
N GLU A 178 3.78 -11.99 -12.27
CA GLU A 178 4.88 -12.42 -13.15
C GLU A 178 4.87 -11.68 -14.49
N GLU A 179 3.70 -11.20 -14.94
CA GLU A 179 3.53 -10.58 -16.26
C GLU A 179 3.53 -9.05 -16.16
N ALA A 180 4.23 -8.42 -17.11
CA ALA A 180 4.19 -6.98 -17.28
C ALA A 180 2.83 -6.52 -17.82
N ALA A 181 2.38 -5.35 -17.38
CA ALA A 181 1.19 -4.73 -17.91
C ALA A 181 1.42 -4.25 -19.37
N ASN A 182 0.34 -4.23 -20.14
CA ASN A 182 0.38 -3.62 -21.47
C ASN A 182 0.57 -2.10 -21.38
N LYS A 183 1.35 -1.54 -22.28
CA LYS A 183 1.52 -0.09 -22.40
C LYS A 183 0.20 0.60 -22.72
N THR A 184 -0.09 1.68 -22.01
CA THR A 184 -1.27 2.53 -22.20
C THR A 184 -0.84 3.97 -22.57
N LYS A 185 -1.81 4.88 -22.63
CA LYS A 185 -1.52 6.31 -22.86
C LYS A 185 -0.80 6.96 -21.68
N TYR A 186 -1.14 6.55 -20.47
CA TYR A 186 -0.59 7.10 -19.22
C TYR A 186 -0.01 5.96 -18.40
N ASN A 187 1.31 5.95 -18.24
CA ASN A 187 2.01 4.90 -17.53
C ASN A 187 2.93 5.48 -16.48
N LYS A 188 3.26 4.66 -15.53
CA LYS A 188 4.29 4.88 -14.52
C LYS A 188 5.30 3.74 -14.60
N THR A 189 6.57 4.04 -14.45
CA THR A 189 7.64 3.04 -14.33
C THR A 189 8.28 3.16 -12.97
N SER A 190 8.18 2.10 -12.17
CA SER A 190 8.86 2.02 -10.87
C SER A 190 10.21 1.34 -11.03
N ILE A 191 11.26 1.94 -10.46
CA ILE A 191 12.63 1.43 -10.52
C ILE A 191 13.32 1.50 -9.16
N ILE A 192 14.36 0.68 -9.01
CA ILE A 192 15.33 0.82 -7.92
C ILE A 192 16.68 1.20 -8.52
N ILE A 193 17.26 2.26 -7.99
CA ILE A 193 18.61 2.71 -8.36
C ILE A 193 19.56 2.47 -7.19
N SER A 194 20.71 1.84 -7.53
CA SER A 194 21.79 1.60 -6.57
C SER A 194 23.06 2.24 -7.12
N PRO A 195 23.39 3.47 -6.72
CA PRO A 195 24.68 4.10 -7.08
C PRO A 195 25.86 3.27 -6.57
N PRO A 196 27.01 3.26 -7.26
CA PRO A 196 28.17 2.48 -6.86
C PRO A 196 28.72 2.92 -5.50
N ASP A 197 28.71 4.21 -5.21
CA ASP A 197 28.94 4.75 -3.86
C ASP A 197 27.89 5.82 -3.52
N SER A 198 26.87 5.41 -2.78
CA SER A 198 25.76 6.30 -2.38
C SER A 198 26.17 7.31 -1.29
N GLN A 199 27.40 7.23 -0.77
CA GLN A 199 27.94 8.16 0.23
C GLN A 199 28.71 9.31 -0.40
N ASP A 200 29.08 9.21 -1.68
CA ASP A 200 29.79 10.27 -2.37
C ASP A 200 28.91 11.49 -2.56
N SER A 201 29.53 12.66 -2.35
CA SER A 201 28.87 13.95 -2.59
C SER A 201 28.40 14.04 -4.04
N GLY A 202 27.13 14.39 -4.25
CA GLY A 202 26.54 14.52 -5.59
C GLY A 202 26.01 13.23 -6.19
N SER A 203 26.15 12.05 -5.56
CA SER A 203 25.67 10.78 -6.10
C SER A 203 24.18 10.81 -6.49
N LEU A 204 23.29 11.29 -5.59
CA LEU A 204 21.86 11.46 -5.91
C LEU A 204 21.63 12.57 -6.94
N PHE A 205 22.40 13.66 -6.90
CA PHE A 205 22.30 14.74 -7.88
C PHE A 205 22.55 14.23 -9.31
N ASN A 206 23.57 13.41 -9.51
CA ASN A 206 23.88 12.83 -10.82
C ASN A 206 22.75 11.93 -11.34
N VAL A 207 22.12 11.16 -10.45
CA VAL A 207 20.92 10.37 -10.78
C VAL A 207 19.78 11.27 -11.27
N LEU A 208 19.47 12.32 -10.49
CA LEU A 208 18.37 13.24 -10.84
C LEU A 208 18.67 14.05 -12.09
N LYS A 209 19.94 14.41 -12.30
CA LYS A 209 20.38 15.12 -13.49
C LYS A 209 20.13 14.31 -14.77
N SER A 210 20.43 13.00 -14.77
CA SER A 210 20.16 12.13 -15.92
C SER A 210 18.68 12.11 -16.31
N PHE A 211 17.76 12.14 -15.34
CA PHE A 211 16.33 12.23 -15.66
C PHE A 211 15.95 13.62 -16.18
N ALA A 212 16.48 14.69 -15.57
CA ALA A 212 16.19 16.05 -16.00
C ALA A 212 16.71 16.36 -17.40
N ASP A 213 17.92 15.88 -17.75
CA ASP A 213 18.54 16.09 -19.08
C ASP A 213 17.75 15.44 -20.22
N PHE A 214 16.91 14.43 -19.92
CA PHE A 214 16.06 13.76 -20.89
C PHE A 214 14.56 14.03 -20.70
N ASP A 215 14.17 15.09 -19.98
CA ASP A 215 12.77 15.48 -19.71
C ASP A 215 11.92 14.32 -19.12
N VAL A 216 12.49 13.52 -18.22
CA VAL A 216 11.78 12.48 -17.50
C VAL A 216 11.29 13.02 -16.16
N ASN A 217 9.98 13.09 -15.97
CA ASN A 217 9.39 13.53 -14.70
C ASN A 217 9.36 12.38 -13.68
N LEU A 218 9.68 12.73 -12.43
CA LEU A 218 9.61 11.83 -11.29
C LEU A 218 8.39 12.17 -10.42
N SER A 219 7.51 11.20 -10.20
CA SER A 219 6.36 11.38 -9.31
C SER A 219 6.67 11.01 -7.86
N ARG A 220 7.75 10.23 -7.63
CA ARG A 220 8.15 9.79 -6.29
C ARG A 220 9.64 9.47 -6.23
N ILE A 221 10.25 9.75 -5.08
CA ILE A 221 11.57 9.26 -4.70
C ILE A 221 11.60 8.89 -3.22
N GLU A 222 12.13 7.72 -2.91
CA GLU A 222 12.27 7.20 -1.55
C GLU A 222 13.63 6.58 -1.36
N SER A 223 14.37 6.99 -0.35
CA SER A 223 15.67 6.41 0.00
C SER A 223 15.53 5.29 1.03
N ARG A 224 16.16 4.15 0.76
CA ARG A 224 16.13 3.00 1.67
C ARG A 224 17.55 2.46 1.90
N PRO A 225 17.88 2.00 3.13
CA PRO A 225 19.13 1.28 3.37
C PRO A 225 19.25 0.07 2.45
N SER A 226 20.40 -0.09 1.79
CA SER A 226 20.63 -1.20 0.84
C SER A 226 20.71 -2.57 1.52
N LYS A 227 20.92 -2.61 2.84
CA LYS A 227 21.19 -3.82 3.66
C LYS A 227 22.42 -4.64 3.23
N LYS A 228 23.17 -4.19 2.21
CA LYS A 228 24.38 -4.86 1.71
C LYS A 228 25.65 -4.30 2.33
N LYS A 229 25.71 -2.99 2.55
CA LYS A 229 26.83 -2.26 3.16
C LYS A 229 26.27 -1.27 4.17
N LYS A 230 26.92 -1.11 5.33
CA LYS A 230 26.52 -0.13 6.35
C LYS A 230 26.52 1.28 5.75
N TRP A 231 25.42 2.02 5.98
CA TRP A 231 25.21 3.38 5.48
C TRP A 231 25.15 3.52 3.95
N SER A 232 24.94 2.43 3.22
CA SER A 232 24.68 2.46 1.79
C SER A 232 23.17 2.49 1.53
N TYR A 233 22.73 3.29 0.55
CA TYR A 233 21.35 3.52 0.22
C TYR A 233 21.02 3.09 -1.22
N VAL A 234 19.77 2.73 -1.43
CA VAL A 234 19.14 2.58 -2.74
C VAL A 234 17.99 3.55 -2.83
N PHE A 235 17.64 3.96 -4.04
CA PHE A 235 16.55 4.87 -4.29
C PHE A 235 15.44 4.16 -5.07
N PHE A 236 14.25 4.14 -4.51
CA PHE A 236 13.03 3.76 -5.22
C PHE A 236 12.50 5.01 -5.91
N ILE A 237 12.29 4.93 -7.21
CA ILE A 237 11.87 6.09 -8.01
C ILE A 237 10.71 5.65 -8.91
N ASP A 238 9.66 6.48 -8.95
CA ASP A 238 8.56 6.33 -9.89
C ASP A 238 8.69 7.41 -10.98
N LEU A 239 8.87 6.95 -12.22
CA LEU A 239 8.98 7.77 -13.42
C LEU A 239 7.61 7.86 -14.09
N VAL A 240 7.24 9.05 -14.56
CA VAL A 240 6.06 9.23 -15.40
C VAL A 240 6.38 8.83 -16.82
N GLY A 241 5.74 7.77 -17.32
CA GLY A 241 5.95 7.18 -18.63
C GLY A 241 6.24 5.67 -18.57
N HIS A 242 6.29 5.05 -19.74
CA HIS A 242 6.60 3.63 -19.90
C HIS A 242 8.10 3.41 -20.09
N SER A 243 8.67 2.30 -19.63
CA SER A 243 10.10 1.98 -19.76
C SER A 243 10.60 1.96 -21.21
N ASP A 244 9.70 1.78 -22.21
CA ASP A 244 10.04 1.80 -23.62
C ASP A 244 9.92 3.19 -24.26
N ASP A 245 9.55 4.23 -23.48
CA ASP A 245 9.55 5.59 -23.98
C ASP A 245 10.98 6.08 -24.21
N LEU A 246 11.22 6.71 -25.35
CA LEU A 246 12.57 7.05 -25.82
C LEU A 246 13.37 7.88 -24.81
N ASN A 247 12.73 8.82 -24.13
CA ASN A 247 13.35 9.65 -23.10
C ASN A 247 13.75 8.82 -21.86
N ILE A 248 12.90 7.89 -21.41
CA ILE A 248 13.20 6.97 -20.30
C ILE A 248 14.33 6.02 -20.69
N VAL A 249 14.28 5.42 -21.88
CA VAL A 249 15.37 4.55 -22.38
C VAL A 249 16.71 5.28 -22.41
N LYS A 250 16.73 6.55 -22.89
CA LYS A 250 17.97 7.36 -22.93
C LYS A 250 18.49 7.66 -21.53
N SER A 251 17.61 8.09 -20.61
CA SER A 251 18.03 8.38 -19.22
C SER A 251 18.55 7.16 -18.48
N LEU A 252 17.90 6.00 -18.64
CA LEU A 252 18.37 4.75 -18.04
C LEU A 252 19.71 4.28 -18.63
N ASN A 253 19.95 4.51 -19.92
CA ASN A 253 21.24 4.19 -20.54
C ASN A 253 22.35 5.13 -20.07
N ASP A 254 22.07 6.42 -19.90
CA ASP A 254 23.01 7.39 -19.33
C ASP A 254 23.43 6.99 -17.90
N LEU A 255 22.47 6.60 -17.06
CA LEU A 255 22.75 6.09 -15.73
C LEU A 255 23.61 4.82 -15.73
N LYS A 256 23.38 3.89 -16.68
CA LYS A 256 24.20 2.68 -16.82
C LYS A 256 25.65 2.99 -17.20
N GLN A 257 25.88 4.03 -18.02
CA GLN A 257 27.23 4.49 -18.37
C GLN A 257 28.00 5.06 -17.17
N GLN A 258 27.28 5.47 -16.11
CA GLN A 258 27.84 5.94 -14.84
C GLN A 258 28.01 4.81 -13.81
N ASP A 259 28.00 3.52 -14.20
CA ASP A 259 28.06 2.33 -13.34
C ASP A 259 26.92 2.24 -12.30
N ILE A 260 25.81 2.93 -12.54
CA ILE A 260 24.64 2.91 -11.66
C ILE A 260 23.81 1.67 -11.97
N LYS A 261 23.59 0.83 -10.95
CA LYS A 261 22.75 -0.36 -11.07
C LYS A 261 21.29 0.02 -11.02
N ILE A 262 20.51 -0.49 -11.97
CA ILE A 262 19.09 -0.23 -12.13
C ILE A 262 18.33 -1.56 -12.12
N LYS A 263 17.30 -1.66 -11.28
CA LYS A 263 16.29 -2.72 -11.32
C LYS A 263 14.96 -2.09 -11.69
N ILE A 264 14.39 -2.46 -12.83
CA ILE A 264 13.03 -2.08 -13.21
C ILE A 264 12.07 -3.00 -12.46
N LEU A 265 11.18 -2.43 -11.66
CA LEU A 265 10.16 -3.16 -10.91
C LEU A 265 8.91 -3.41 -11.74
N GLY A 266 8.64 -2.55 -12.74
CA GLY A 266 7.54 -2.67 -13.68
C GLY A 266 7.17 -1.34 -14.29
N SER A 267 6.48 -1.43 -15.44
CA SER A 267 5.78 -0.31 -16.08
C SER A 267 4.30 -0.67 -16.17
N TYR A 268 3.43 0.23 -15.74
CA TYR A 268 2.01 -0.08 -15.57
C TYR A 268 1.15 1.18 -15.72
N PRO A 269 -0.17 1.03 -16.00
CA PRO A 269 -1.10 2.14 -16.08
C PRO A 269 -1.16 2.92 -14.76
N ILE A 270 -1.26 4.25 -14.84
CA ILE A 270 -1.52 5.12 -13.68
C ILE A 270 -2.98 4.92 -13.25
N ALA A 271 -3.23 4.84 -11.94
CA ALA A 271 -4.55 4.72 -11.33
C ALA A 271 -5.43 5.96 -11.56
#